data_e12ccb0952e570a66a47d41ade92b21a
#
_entry.id   e12ccb0952e570a66a47d41ade92b21a
#
_cell.length_a   1.000
_cell.length_b   1.000
_cell.length_c   1.000
_cell.angle_alpha   90.00
_cell.angle_beta   90.00
_cell.angle_gamma   90.00
#
_symmetry.space_group_name_H-M   'P 1'
#
loop_
_entity.id
_entity.type
_entity.pdbx_description
1 polymer ?
#
loop_
_entity_poly.entity_id
_entity_poly.type
_entity_poly.pdbx_seq_one_letter_code
_entity_poly.pdbx_strand_id
1 'polypeptide(L)'
;MEAAATGVLDASAVLALLLDEPGCAAAERYVGVGILSAVNYSEVVARLSGVAATAEFIRAQIDELALTIIPFDEETALTAGLLRPATRDFGLSFADRACLATAKALRLPAVTADHAWAELNNIDVRVELIR
;
A
#
# COMPACT_ATOMS: atom_id res chain seq x y z
N MET A 1 -10.62 -21.33 -9.27
CA MET A 1 -11.13 -19.94 -9.36
C MET A 1 -10.32 -19.05 -8.42
N GLU A 2 -9.77 -17.99 -8.93
CA GLU A 2 -9.03 -17.05 -8.11
C GLU A 2 -9.97 -16.17 -7.31
N ALA A 3 -9.58 -15.85 -6.07
CA ALA A 3 -10.33 -14.91 -5.27
C ALA A 3 -10.16 -13.49 -5.83
N ALA A 4 -11.21 -12.68 -5.76
CA ALA A 4 -11.12 -11.28 -6.16
C ALA A 4 -10.22 -10.52 -5.19
N ALA A 5 -9.53 -9.47 -5.69
CA ALA A 5 -8.73 -8.59 -4.86
C ALA A 5 -9.61 -7.87 -3.83
N THR A 6 -9.11 -7.68 -2.61
CA THR A 6 -9.88 -7.15 -1.49
C THR A 6 -9.38 -5.81 -0.95
N GLY A 7 -8.19 -5.39 -1.30
CA GLY A 7 -7.65 -4.12 -0.83
C GLY A 7 -6.32 -3.79 -1.48
N VAL A 8 -5.94 -2.53 -1.39
CA VAL A 8 -4.67 -2.02 -1.87
C VAL A 8 -3.85 -1.65 -0.64
N LEU A 9 -2.72 -2.34 -0.44
CA LEU A 9 -1.88 -2.15 0.74
C LEU A 9 -0.87 -1.04 0.50
N ASP A 10 -0.65 -0.20 1.52
CA ASP A 10 0.50 0.70 1.49
C ASP A 10 1.73 -0.03 2.04
N ALA A 11 2.87 0.65 2.05
CA ALA A 11 4.11 0.05 2.55
C ALA A 11 4.01 -0.35 4.02
N SER A 12 3.30 0.43 4.85
CA SER A 12 3.18 0.14 6.27
C SER A 12 2.46 -1.19 6.53
N ALA A 13 1.44 -1.48 5.75
CA ALA A 13 0.70 -2.74 5.86
C ALA A 13 1.57 -3.93 5.43
N VAL A 14 2.32 -3.79 4.34
CA VAL A 14 3.23 -4.83 3.87
C VAL A 14 4.36 -5.06 4.88
N LEU A 15 4.93 -3.99 5.42
CA LEU A 15 6.01 -4.10 6.41
C LEU A 15 5.53 -4.75 7.71
N ALA A 16 4.28 -4.49 8.11
CA ALA A 16 3.71 -5.18 9.27
C ALA A 16 3.71 -6.70 9.07
N LEU A 17 3.40 -7.15 7.84
CA LEU A 17 3.45 -8.57 7.50
C LEU A 17 4.87 -9.13 7.51
N LEU A 18 5.82 -8.41 6.91
CA LEU A 18 7.18 -8.90 6.74
C LEU A 18 8.02 -8.81 8.01
N LEU A 19 7.76 -7.82 8.86
CA LEU A 19 8.55 -7.55 10.06
C LEU A 19 7.79 -7.88 11.36
N ASP A 20 6.63 -8.50 11.25
CA ASP A 20 5.78 -8.85 12.39
C ASP A 20 5.52 -7.66 13.30
N GLU A 21 5.12 -6.53 12.69
CA GLU A 21 4.76 -5.32 13.42
C GLU A 21 3.31 -5.35 13.88
N PRO A 22 2.90 -4.46 14.79
CA PRO A 22 1.49 -4.39 15.20
C PRO A 22 0.57 -4.20 14.00
N GLY A 23 -0.52 -4.97 13.97
CA GLY A 23 -1.44 -5.02 12.83
C GLY A 23 -1.17 -6.17 11.87
N CYS A 24 -0.11 -6.95 12.09
CA CYS A 24 0.22 -8.09 11.24
C CYS A 24 -0.97 -9.05 11.09
N ALA A 25 -1.64 -9.38 12.19
CA ALA A 25 -2.79 -10.31 12.13
C ALA A 25 -3.92 -9.76 11.27
N ALA A 26 -4.23 -8.47 11.38
CA ALA A 26 -5.27 -7.85 10.56
C ALA A 26 -4.84 -7.77 9.08
N ALA A 27 -3.56 -7.58 8.81
CA ALA A 27 -3.05 -7.50 7.44
C ALA A 27 -3.02 -8.87 6.74
N GLU A 28 -2.95 -9.97 7.50
CA GLU A 28 -2.86 -11.32 6.92
C GLU A 28 -4.05 -11.67 6.02
N ARG A 29 -5.21 -11.07 6.23
CA ARG A 29 -6.39 -11.31 5.39
C ARG A 29 -6.17 -10.93 3.92
N TYR A 30 -5.18 -10.07 3.65
CA TYR A 30 -4.88 -9.59 2.30
C TYR A 30 -3.83 -10.43 1.58
N VAL A 31 -3.17 -11.36 2.27
CA VAL A 31 -2.17 -12.24 1.66
C VAL A 31 -2.86 -13.06 0.56
N GLY A 32 -2.28 -13.10 -0.62
CA GLY A 32 -2.80 -13.84 -1.77
C GLY A 32 -3.88 -13.12 -2.56
N VAL A 33 -4.51 -12.07 -2.00
CA VAL A 33 -5.65 -11.40 -2.65
C VAL A 33 -5.51 -9.86 -2.68
N GLY A 34 -4.46 -9.32 -2.10
CA GLY A 34 -4.25 -7.86 -2.06
C GLY A 34 -3.48 -7.36 -3.27
N ILE A 35 -3.51 -6.03 -3.41
CA ILE A 35 -2.84 -5.29 -4.48
C ILE A 35 -1.75 -4.43 -3.83
N LEU A 36 -0.63 -4.28 -4.53
CA LEU A 36 0.45 -3.38 -4.13
C LEU A 36 0.89 -2.57 -5.35
N SER A 37 0.84 -1.23 -5.23
CA SER A 37 1.38 -0.36 -6.26
C SER A 37 2.89 -0.53 -6.38
N ALA A 38 3.42 -0.42 -7.59
CA ALA A 38 4.87 -0.43 -7.82
C ALA A 38 5.59 0.66 -7.02
N VAL A 39 4.95 1.79 -6.74
CA VAL A 39 5.52 2.84 -5.89
C VAL A 39 5.70 2.33 -4.46
N ASN A 40 4.68 1.71 -3.90
CA ASN A 40 4.75 1.18 -2.54
C ASN A 40 5.66 -0.06 -2.45
N TYR A 41 5.75 -0.84 -3.53
CA TYR A 41 6.75 -1.89 -3.65
C TYR A 41 8.16 -1.31 -3.46
N SER A 42 8.45 -0.20 -4.13
CA SER A 42 9.75 0.48 -4.02
C SER A 42 10.03 0.94 -2.58
N GLU A 43 9.02 1.46 -1.88
CA GLU A 43 9.18 1.84 -0.49
C GLU A 43 9.53 0.65 0.41
N VAL A 44 8.87 -0.49 0.19
CA VAL A 44 9.15 -1.70 0.96
C VAL A 44 10.58 -2.16 0.70
N VAL A 45 10.99 -2.18 -0.57
CA VAL A 45 12.37 -2.54 -0.94
C VAL A 45 13.37 -1.61 -0.28
N ALA A 46 13.11 -0.29 -0.30
CA ALA A 46 14.01 0.69 0.30
C ALA A 46 14.17 0.45 1.80
N ARG A 47 13.09 0.14 2.51
CA ARG A 47 13.14 -0.15 3.94
C ARG A 47 13.95 -1.41 4.23
N LEU A 48 13.72 -2.47 3.45
CA LEU A 48 14.42 -3.73 3.66
C LEU A 48 15.90 -3.67 3.24
N SER A 49 16.23 -2.85 2.26
CA SER A 49 17.61 -2.70 1.80
C SER A 49 18.54 -2.10 2.87
N GLY A 50 17.96 -1.38 3.85
CA GLY A 50 18.71 -0.80 4.94
C GLY A 50 19.28 -1.83 5.92
N VAL A 51 18.92 -3.11 5.81
CA VAL A 51 19.39 -4.18 6.71
C VAL A 51 20.28 -5.19 5.98
N ALA A 52 21.04 -4.73 4.97
CA ALA A 52 22.05 -5.49 4.28
C ALA A 52 21.55 -6.78 3.59
N ALA A 53 20.33 -6.75 3.07
CA ALA A 53 19.76 -7.88 2.35
C ALA A 53 20.06 -7.79 0.85
N THR A 54 20.14 -8.94 0.17
CA THR A 54 20.30 -8.97 -1.29
C THR A 54 18.97 -8.70 -1.99
N ALA A 55 19.06 -8.31 -3.26
CA ALA A 55 17.87 -8.10 -4.09
C ALA A 55 17.01 -9.37 -4.16
N GLU A 56 17.64 -10.53 -4.32
CA GLU A 56 16.93 -11.81 -4.41
C GLU A 56 16.19 -12.13 -3.12
N PHE A 57 16.83 -11.88 -1.97
CA PHE A 57 16.18 -12.12 -0.67
C PHE A 57 14.97 -11.21 -0.48
N ILE A 58 15.14 -9.91 -0.76
CA ILE A 58 14.04 -8.94 -0.62
C ILE A 58 12.88 -9.32 -1.52
N ARG A 59 13.15 -9.63 -2.79
CA ARG A 59 12.11 -10.02 -3.74
C ARG A 59 11.38 -11.26 -3.27
N ALA A 60 12.11 -12.27 -2.79
CA ALA A 60 11.50 -13.51 -2.30
C ALA A 60 10.57 -13.26 -1.11
N GLN A 61 10.95 -12.38 -0.20
CA GLN A 61 10.11 -12.02 0.95
C GLN A 61 8.78 -11.42 0.51
N ILE A 62 8.82 -10.49 -0.44
CA ILE A 62 7.60 -9.86 -0.94
C ILE A 62 6.77 -10.84 -1.74
N ASP A 63 7.40 -11.67 -2.57
CA ASP A 63 6.71 -12.66 -3.41
C ASP A 63 5.92 -13.67 -2.59
N GLU A 64 6.39 -14.01 -1.38
CA GLU A 64 5.67 -14.94 -0.50
C GLU A 64 4.30 -14.41 -0.09
N LEU A 65 4.10 -13.10 -0.10
CA LEU A 65 2.80 -12.52 0.23
C LEU A 65 1.78 -12.68 -0.90
N ALA A 66 2.23 -13.10 -2.08
CA ALA A 66 1.38 -13.35 -3.26
C ALA A 66 0.44 -12.18 -3.57
N LEU A 67 0.92 -10.94 -3.41
CA LEU A 67 0.20 -9.74 -3.77
C LEU A 67 0.32 -9.52 -5.28
N THR A 68 -0.69 -8.90 -5.87
CA THR A 68 -0.62 -8.46 -7.26
C THR A 68 0.06 -7.10 -7.31
N ILE A 69 1.22 -7.03 -7.94
CA ILE A 69 1.96 -5.78 -8.10
C ILE A 69 1.47 -5.12 -9.38
N ILE A 70 1.03 -3.87 -9.32
CA ILE A 70 0.56 -3.16 -10.51
C ILE A 70 1.42 -1.94 -10.81
N PRO A 71 1.59 -1.64 -12.11
CA PRO A 71 2.36 -0.46 -12.51
C PRO A 71 1.71 0.83 -12.06
N PHE A 72 2.52 1.88 -11.88
CA PHE A 72 2.05 3.22 -11.60
C PHE A 72 2.04 3.99 -12.93
N ASP A 73 0.89 3.97 -13.60
CA ASP A 73 0.76 4.54 -14.94
C ASP A 73 0.41 6.03 -14.92
N GLU A 74 0.30 6.63 -16.09
CA GLU A 74 0.04 8.06 -16.24
C GLU A 74 -1.30 8.46 -15.61
N GLU A 75 -2.35 7.68 -15.81
CA GLU A 75 -3.67 7.95 -15.25
C GLU A 75 -3.65 7.95 -13.72
N THR A 76 -3.00 6.94 -13.15
CA THR A 76 -2.88 6.84 -11.70
C THR A 76 -2.01 7.96 -11.16
N ALA A 77 -0.97 8.36 -11.88
CA ALA A 77 -0.10 9.46 -11.51
C ALA A 77 -0.87 10.78 -11.47
N LEU A 78 -1.74 11.02 -12.44
CA LEU A 78 -2.59 12.21 -12.46
C LEU A 78 -3.50 12.23 -11.23
N THR A 79 -4.17 11.12 -10.94
CA THR A 79 -5.05 11.00 -9.78
C THR A 79 -4.27 11.24 -8.48
N ALA A 80 -3.08 10.66 -8.34
CA ALA A 80 -2.25 10.85 -7.16
C ALA A 80 -1.86 12.31 -6.97
N GLY A 81 -1.52 12.99 -8.05
CA GLY A 81 -1.21 14.42 -8.00
C GLY A 81 -2.40 15.26 -7.57
N LEU A 82 -3.58 14.95 -8.09
CA LEU A 82 -4.81 15.68 -7.76
C LEU A 82 -5.26 15.47 -6.32
N LEU A 83 -4.78 14.43 -5.66
CA LEU A 83 -5.08 14.19 -4.24
C LEU A 83 -4.26 15.08 -3.29
N ARG A 84 -3.26 15.79 -3.79
CA ARG A 84 -2.38 16.57 -2.93
C ARG A 84 -3.12 17.61 -2.07
N PRO A 85 -4.04 18.42 -2.60
CA PRO A 85 -4.73 19.40 -1.76
C PRO A 85 -5.47 18.77 -0.57
N ALA A 86 -6.11 17.62 -0.75
CA ALA A 86 -6.88 16.96 0.29
C ALA A 86 -6.01 16.23 1.33
N THR A 87 -4.74 15.95 1.00
CA THR A 87 -3.87 15.11 1.83
C THR A 87 -2.70 15.87 2.44
N ARG A 88 -2.38 17.06 1.93
CA ARG A 88 -1.20 17.83 2.32
C ARG A 88 -1.13 18.11 3.83
N ASP A 89 -2.25 18.55 4.40
CA ASP A 89 -2.30 18.96 5.80
C ASP A 89 -2.26 17.79 6.77
N PHE A 90 -2.40 16.57 6.26
CA PHE A 90 -2.33 15.33 7.05
C PHE A 90 -0.96 14.66 6.95
N GLY A 91 -0.01 15.29 6.26
CA GLY A 91 1.35 14.79 6.18
C GLY A 91 1.56 13.61 5.26
N LEU A 92 0.64 13.37 4.32
CA LEU A 92 0.79 12.25 3.40
C LEU A 92 1.86 12.55 2.35
N SER A 93 2.68 11.52 2.09
CA SER A 93 3.74 11.57 1.10
C SER A 93 3.19 11.29 -0.31
N PHE A 94 4.05 11.44 -1.32
CA PHE A 94 3.76 11.00 -2.67
C PHE A 94 3.37 9.52 -2.70
N ALA A 95 4.12 8.67 -2.01
CA ALA A 95 3.84 7.24 -2.01
C ALA A 95 2.50 6.90 -1.36
N ASP A 96 2.12 7.65 -0.32
CA ASP A 96 0.79 7.51 0.29
C ASP A 96 -0.30 7.83 -0.72
N ARG A 97 -0.12 8.93 -1.48
CA ARG A 97 -1.08 9.32 -2.52
C ARG A 97 -1.12 8.30 -3.67
N ALA A 98 0.01 7.67 -3.98
CA ALA A 98 0.05 6.61 -4.99
C ALA A 98 -0.82 5.42 -4.57
N CYS A 99 -0.79 5.02 -3.31
CA CYS A 99 -1.64 3.96 -2.77
C CYS A 99 -3.12 4.36 -2.88
N LEU A 100 -3.46 5.57 -2.44
CA LEU A 100 -4.84 6.05 -2.49
C LEU A 100 -5.35 6.13 -3.94
N ALA A 101 -4.53 6.60 -4.86
CA ALA A 101 -4.91 6.70 -6.27
C ALA A 101 -5.14 5.32 -6.89
N THR A 102 -4.32 4.35 -6.54
CA THR A 102 -4.47 2.96 -6.97
C THR A 102 -5.78 2.37 -6.43
N ALA A 103 -6.04 2.57 -5.14
CA ALA A 103 -7.27 2.10 -4.51
C ALA A 103 -8.50 2.73 -5.16
N LYS A 104 -8.44 4.03 -5.45
CA LYS A 104 -9.53 4.74 -6.11
C LYS A 104 -9.81 4.19 -7.49
N ALA A 105 -8.77 3.96 -8.30
CA ALA A 105 -8.91 3.44 -9.65
C ALA A 105 -9.54 2.05 -9.66
N LEU A 106 -9.22 1.22 -8.68
CA LEU A 106 -9.71 -0.16 -8.58
C LEU A 106 -10.99 -0.28 -7.76
N ARG A 107 -11.44 0.81 -7.15
CA ARG A 107 -12.62 0.81 -6.26
C ARG A 107 -12.47 -0.18 -5.12
N LEU A 108 -11.28 -0.22 -4.54
CA LEU A 108 -10.95 -1.06 -3.39
C LEU A 108 -10.56 -0.17 -2.21
N PRO A 109 -10.67 -0.66 -0.98
CA PRO A 109 -10.15 0.08 0.16
C PRO A 109 -8.64 0.19 0.13
N ALA A 110 -8.12 1.27 0.66
CA ALA A 110 -6.71 1.43 0.94
C ALA A 110 -6.42 0.93 2.35
N VAL A 111 -5.42 0.08 2.50
CA VAL A 111 -5.09 -0.60 3.76
C VAL A 111 -3.78 -0.04 4.29
N THR A 112 -3.81 0.51 5.50
CA THR A 112 -2.66 1.22 6.07
C THR A 112 -2.59 1.05 7.58
N ALA A 113 -1.42 1.28 8.15
CA ALA A 113 -1.23 1.42 9.60
C ALA A 113 -1.29 2.89 10.05
N ASP A 114 -1.36 3.84 9.14
CA ASP A 114 -1.30 5.26 9.45
C ASP A 114 -2.69 5.81 9.76
N HIS A 115 -2.91 6.15 11.03
CA HIS A 115 -4.21 6.64 11.50
C HIS A 115 -4.62 7.98 10.86
N ALA A 116 -3.67 8.77 10.38
CA ALA A 116 -3.99 10.04 9.72
C ALA A 116 -4.89 9.86 8.50
N TRP A 117 -4.80 8.71 7.82
CA TRP A 117 -5.63 8.46 6.64
C TRP A 117 -7.12 8.36 6.98
N ALA A 118 -7.46 7.95 8.18
CA ALA A 118 -8.87 7.86 8.61
C ALA A 118 -9.51 9.25 8.77
N GLU A 119 -8.70 10.30 8.88
CA GLU A 119 -9.17 11.68 9.02
C GLU A 119 -9.39 12.37 7.67
N LEU A 120 -9.00 11.72 6.56
CA LEU A 120 -9.09 12.34 5.24
C LEU A 120 -10.53 12.50 4.78
N ASN A 121 -10.82 13.63 4.12
CA ASN A 121 -12.10 13.91 3.52
C ASN A 121 -11.92 14.15 2.02
N ASN A 122 -12.98 13.94 1.23
CA ASN A 122 -13.00 14.24 -0.20
C ASN A 122 -11.97 13.48 -1.03
N ILE A 123 -11.62 12.27 -0.60
CA ILE A 123 -10.68 11.42 -1.33
C ILE A 123 -11.37 10.30 -2.11
N ASP A 124 -12.63 10.01 -1.78
CA ASP A 124 -13.44 8.97 -2.44
C ASP A 124 -12.75 7.60 -2.42
N VAL A 125 -12.12 7.28 -1.30
CA VAL A 125 -11.46 6.00 -1.03
C VAL A 125 -11.78 5.60 0.38
N ARG A 126 -12.21 4.34 0.57
CA ARG A 126 -12.39 3.81 1.92
C ARG A 126 -11.03 3.41 2.48
N VAL A 127 -10.77 3.79 3.72
CA VAL A 127 -9.52 3.46 4.41
C VAL A 127 -9.79 2.38 5.44
N GLU A 128 -8.96 1.33 5.43
CA GLU A 128 -8.98 0.29 6.46
C GLU A 128 -7.66 0.32 7.23
N LEU A 129 -7.76 0.53 8.53
CA LEU A 129 -6.59 0.54 9.41
C LEU A 129 -6.32 -0.89 9.90
N ILE A 130 -5.05 -1.27 9.96
CA ILE A 130 -4.65 -2.59 10.47
C ILE A 130 -4.35 -2.58 11.96
N ARG A 131 -4.24 -1.40 12.58
CA ARG A 131 -3.96 -1.30 14.01
C ARG A 131 -4.47 0.00 14.62
#